data_38d3523da48c86a08b7f0376a60b647b
#
_entry.id   38d3523da48c86a08b7f0376a60b647b
#
_cell.length_a   1.000
_cell.length_b   1.000
_cell.length_c   1.000
_cell.angle_alpha   90.00
_cell.angle_beta   90.00
_cell.angle_gamma   90.00
#
_symmetry.space_group_name_H-M   'P 1'
#
loop_
_entity.id
_entity.type
_entity.pdbx_description
1 polymer ?
#
loop_
_entity_poly.entity_id
_entity_poly.type
_entity_poly.pdbx_seq_one_letter_code
_entity_poly.pdbx_strand_id
1 'polypeptide(L)'
;MASVTLSNVKKSYGKAAVIHGIDIDIADGEFVVLVGPSGCGKSTLLRMLAGLETITDGTIEIGDSVVNDLEPKDRDIAMVFQNYALYPHMTVAQNMGFSLEHRRTPKDVIAERVKWAAGILGLDEYLDRYPRQLSGGQRQRVAMGRAIVRDPKVFLFDEPLSNLDAKLRVVMRGEIKALHQRLKTTTVYVTHDQVEAMTMADKIVVLSGGRVEQIGAPLDLYDRPANRFVAGFIGSPSMNFIDGTVGESGFKTDGITLPCPSGLPAGTRATYGIRPEHFALSPEGIKAEILVIEPMGSETQVTMKLGETSVIGLFRERISGQPGDTIGVSIDPAKAHLFDAATSERIG
;
A
#
# COMPACT_ATOMS: atom_id res chain seq x y z
N MET A 1 5.36 11.12 -20.89
CA MET A 1 5.10 10.79 -19.50
C MET A 1 5.63 11.94 -18.67
N ALA A 2 5.36 12.04 -17.40
CA ALA A 2 5.77 13.20 -16.62
C ALA A 2 6.03 12.82 -15.15
N SER A 3 6.96 13.48 -14.50
CA SER A 3 7.13 13.46 -13.05
C SER A 3 5.95 14.12 -12.36
N VAL A 4 5.77 13.84 -11.07
CA VAL A 4 4.78 14.52 -10.24
C VAL A 4 5.47 14.98 -8.96
N THR A 5 5.37 16.28 -8.65
CA THR A 5 5.93 16.83 -7.41
C THR A 5 4.82 17.51 -6.61
N LEU A 6 4.74 17.14 -5.34
CA LEU A 6 3.90 17.79 -4.35
C LEU A 6 4.83 18.51 -3.36
N SER A 7 4.66 19.83 -3.20
CA SER A 7 5.49 20.63 -2.31
C SER A 7 4.62 21.34 -1.27
N ASN A 8 4.81 20.95 0.01
CA ASN A 8 4.12 21.48 1.18
C ASN A 8 2.59 21.53 1.00
N VAL A 9 2.03 20.51 0.34
CA VAL A 9 0.59 20.46 0.02
C VAL A 9 -0.23 20.36 1.30
N LYS A 10 -1.18 21.28 1.47
CA LYS A 10 -2.10 21.34 2.62
C LYS A 10 -3.56 21.32 2.17
N LYS A 11 -4.42 20.72 2.98
CA LYS A 11 -5.87 20.73 2.79
C LYS A 11 -6.61 20.93 4.09
N SER A 12 -7.49 21.91 4.08
CA SER A 12 -8.44 22.16 5.19
C SER A 12 -9.86 22.28 4.65
N TYR A 13 -10.82 21.74 5.38
CA TYR A 13 -12.25 21.92 5.17
C TYR A 13 -12.78 22.81 6.30
N GLY A 14 -12.95 24.10 6.02
CA GLY A 14 -13.24 25.09 7.05
C GLY A 14 -12.11 25.11 8.10
N LYS A 15 -12.44 24.76 9.36
CA LYS A 15 -11.45 24.72 10.46
C LYS A 15 -10.73 23.37 10.60
N ALA A 16 -11.16 22.33 9.90
CA ALA A 16 -10.58 20.99 10.02
C ALA A 16 -9.45 20.82 9.01
N ALA A 17 -8.21 20.78 9.47
CA ALA A 17 -7.06 20.43 8.65
C ALA A 17 -7.02 18.91 8.46
N VAL A 18 -6.90 18.47 7.19
CA VAL A 18 -6.89 17.05 6.80
C VAL A 18 -5.52 16.64 6.25
N ILE A 19 -4.84 17.55 5.56
CA ILE A 19 -3.47 17.34 5.04
C ILE A 19 -2.60 18.48 5.59
N HIS A 20 -1.44 18.12 6.14
CA HIS A 20 -0.64 19.01 7.01
C HIS A 20 0.72 19.39 6.42
N GLY A 21 0.81 19.58 5.10
CA GLY A 21 2.08 19.86 4.42
C GLY A 21 2.76 18.55 4.01
N ILE A 22 2.40 18.06 2.83
CA ILE A 22 2.94 16.82 2.26
C ILE A 22 3.91 17.17 1.14
N ASP A 23 5.10 16.58 1.22
CA ASP A 23 6.14 16.64 0.20
C ASP A 23 6.32 15.23 -0.37
N ILE A 24 6.14 15.08 -1.69
CA ILE A 24 6.32 13.81 -2.41
C ILE A 24 6.87 14.10 -3.79
N ASP A 25 8.00 13.45 -4.13
CA ASP A 25 8.55 13.44 -5.47
C ASP A 25 8.34 12.07 -6.12
N ILE A 26 7.72 12.07 -7.28
CA ILE A 26 7.42 10.90 -8.11
C ILE A 26 8.16 11.06 -9.43
N ALA A 27 9.09 10.16 -9.72
CA ALA A 27 9.85 10.19 -10.95
C ALA A 27 8.96 9.82 -12.16
N ASP A 28 9.38 10.25 -13.35
CA ASP A 28 8.71 9.84 -14.59
C ASP A 28 8.74 8.31 -14.74
N GLY A 29 7.56 7.73 -14.98
CA GLY A 29 7.37 6.29 -15.11
C GLY A 29 7.37 5.51 -13.78
N GLU A 30 7.43 6.15 -12.62
CA GLU A 30 7.42 5.49 -11.31
C GLU A 30 6.01 5.06 -10.89
N PHE A 31 5.89 3.89 -10.26
CA PHE A 31 4.65 3.39 -9.64
C PHE A 31 4.67 3.68 -8.15
N VAL A 32 3.95 4.71 -7.73
CA VAL A 32 3.87 5.11 -6.32
C VAL A 32 2.56 4.67 -5.71
N VAL A 33 2.63 4.03 -4.54
CA VAL A 33 1.44 3.58 -3.79
C VAL A 33 1.29 4.39 -2.51
N LEU A 34 0.12 4.98 -2.32
CA LEU A 34 -0.27 5.68 -1.10
C LEU A 34 -1.01 4.70 -0.19
N VAL A 35 -0.49 4.48 1.01
CA VAL A 35 -1.09 3.59 2.01
C VAL A 35 -1.27 4.28 3.36
N GLY A 36 -2.13 3.73 4.21
CA GLY A 36 -2.39 4.23 5.55
C GLY A 36 -3.80 3.88 6.03
N PRO A 37 -4.13 4.14 7.29
CA PRO A 37 -5.45 3.88 7.87
C PRO A 37 -6.57 4.61 7.14
N SER A 38 -7.81 4.17 7.36
CA SER A 38 -8.98 4.89 6.85
C SER A 38 -9.01 6.32 7.41
N GLY A 39 -9.33 7.29 6.54
CA GLY A 39 -9.40 8.70 6.92
C GLY A 39 -8.06 9.46 7.02
N CYS A 40 -6.90 8.83 6.73
CA CYS A 40 -5.61 9.52 6.80
C CYS A 40 -5.33 10.49 5.63
N GLY A 41 -6.25 10.64 4.66
CA GLY A 41 -6.14 11.63 3.59
C GLY A 41 -5.71 11.10 2.20
N LYS A 42 -5.52 9.80 1.99
CA LYS A 42 -5.07 9.20 0.71
C LYS A 42 -5.93 9.61 -0.49
N SER A 43 -7.23 9.33 -0.42
CA SER A 43 -8.16 9.67 -1.52
C SER A 43 -8.31 11.18 -1.67
N THR A 44 -8.19 11.95 -0.58
CA THR A 44 -8.17 13.42 -0.66
C THR A 44 -6.95 13.90 -1.44
N LEU A 45 -5.76 13.36 -1.15
CA LEU A 45 -4.53 13.68 -1.86
C LEU A 45 -4.62 13.31 -3.34
N LEU A 46 -5.14 12.11 -3.64
CA LEU A 46 -5.35 11.67 -5.01
C LEU A 46 -6.33 12.58 -5.77
N ARG A 47 -7.43 13.00 -5.12
CA ARG A 47 -8.41 13.92 -5.71
C ARG A 47 -7.85 15.32 -5.91
N MET A 48 -6.98 15.81 -5.03
CA MET A 48 -6.27 17.08 -5.24
C MET A 48 -5.33 17.00 -6.44
N LEU A 49 -4.60 15.89 -6.61
CA LEU A 49 -3.78 15.64 -7.78
C LEU A 49 -4.64 15.58 -9.06
N ALA A 50 -5.82 14.95 -8.98
CA ALA A 50 -6.77 14.89 -10.08
C ALA A 50 -7.45 16.23 -10.42
N GLY A 51 -7.35 17.25 -9.57
CA GLY A 51 -8.08 18.50 -9.70
C GLY A 51 -9.58 18.40 -9.36
N LEU A 52 -9.99 17.28 -8.76
CA LEU A 52 -11.36 17.07 -8.26
C LEU A 52 -11.57 17.72 -6.88
N GLU A 53 -10.49 18.12 -6.24
CA GLU A 53 -10.46 18.82 -4.97
C GLU A 53 -9.36 19.89 -5.01
N THR A 54 -9.61 21.06 -4.48
CA THR A 54 -8.63 22.15 -4.41
C THR A 54 -7.67 21.95 -3.23
N ILE A 55 -6.43 22.33 -3.39
CA ILE A 55 -5.50 22.47 -2.25
C ILE A 55 -5.79 23.76 -1.48
N THR A 56 -5.38 23.82 -0.22
CA THR A 56 -5.48 25.06 0.58
C THR A 56 -4.18 25.86 0.50
N ASP A 57 -3.04 25.19 0.41
CA ASP A 57 -1.69 25.79 0.35
C ASP A 57 -0.71 24.79 -0.29
N GLY A 58 0.43 25.23 -0.76
CA GLY A 58 1.45 24.42 -1.41
C GLY A 58 1.32 24.40 -2.93
N THR A 59 2.05 23.49 -3.58
CA THR A 59 2.05 23.34 -5.04
C THR A 59 1.97 21.88 -5.45
N ILE A 60 1.28 21.63 -6.57
CA ILE A 60 1.25 20.35 -7.29
C ILE A 60 1.75 20.64 -8.70
N GLU A 61 2.78 19.89 -9.11
CA GLU A 61 3.35 19.97 -10.45
C GLU A 61 3.23 18.65 -11.18
N ILE A 62 2.94 18.68 -12.48
CA ILE A 62 2.95 17.53 -13.39
C ILE A 62 3.88 17.88 -14.55
N GLY A 63 5.04 17.21 -14.63
CA GLY A 63 6.13 17.66 -15.48
C GLY A 63 6.61 19.05 -15.06
N ASP A 64 6.74 19.95 -16.04
CA ASP A 64 7.22 21.32 -15.80
C ASP A 64 6.07 22.31 -15.50
N SER A 65 4.88 21.83 -15.17
CA SER A 65 3.69 22.69 -15.07
C SER A 65 3.05 22.61 -13.69
N VAL A 66 2.88 23.73 -13.02
CA VAL A 66 2.04 23.86 -11.82
C VAL A 66 0.58 23.70 -12.24
N VAL A 67 -0.15 22.76 -11.59
CA VAL A 67 -1.51 22.40 -11.97
C VAL A 67 -2.57 22.80 -10.95
N ASN A 68 -2.23 23.58 -9.95
CA ASN A 68 -3.13 23.97 -8.85
C ASN A 68 -4.49 24.48 -9.35
N ASP A 69 -4.47 25.40 -10.31
CA ASP A 69 -5.65 26.08 -10.84
C ASP A 69 -6.21 25.46 -12.13
N LEU A 70 -5.58 24.36 -12.62
CA LEU A 70 -6.05 23.68 -13.81
C LEU A 70 -7.24 22.78 -13.50
N GLU A 71 -8.27 22.83 -14.37
CA GLU A 71 -9.37 21.88 -14.31
C GLU A 71 -8.90 20.43 -14.57
N PRO A 72 -9.61 19.39 -14.08
CA PRO A 72 -9.23 18.00 -14.27
C PRO A 72 -8.98 17.59 -15.73
N LYS A 73 -9.72 18.17 -16.67
CA LYS A 73 -9.60 17.89 -18.12
C LYS A 73 -8.28 18.39 -18.72
N ASP A 74 -7.66 19.41 -18.09
CA ASP A 74 -6.48 20.11 -18.60
C ASP A 74 -5.17 19.63 -17.93
N ARG A 75 -5.26 18.74 -16.93
CA ARG A 75 -4.10 18.19 -16.20
C ARG A 75 -3.42 17.01 -16.91
N ASP A 76 -3.95 16.57 -18.04
CA ASP A 76 -3.45 15.41 -18.80
C ASP A 76 -3.28 14.14 -17.97
N ILE A 77 -4.25 13.87 -17.13
CA ILE A 77 -4.34 12.69 -16.26
C ILE A 77 -5.50 11.78 -16.65
N ALA A 78 -5.44 10.51 -16.23
CA ALA A 78 -6.58 9.61 -16.26
C ALA A 78 -6.79 8.96 -14.89
N MET A 79 -8.03 8.89 -14.42
CA MET A 79 -8.37 8.35 -13.12
C MET A 79 -9.30 7.14 -13.26
N VAL A 80 -8.97 6.07 -12.52
CA VAL A 80 -9.79 4.89 -12.33
C VAL A 80 -10.36 4.94 -10.92
N PHE A 81 -11.70 4.98 -10.82
CA PHE A 81 -12.43 5.09 -9.57
C PHE A 81 -12.73 3.71 -8.97
N GLN A 82 -12.90 3.64 -7.67
CA GLN A 82 -13.25 2.45 -6.91
C GLN A 82 -14.50 1.72 -7.43
N ASN A 83 -15.51 2.45 -7.90
CA ASN A 83 -16.77 1.92 -8.44
C ASN A 83 -16.77 1.75 -9.97
N TYR A 84 -15.58 1.81 -10.61
CA TYR A 84 -15.35 1.74 -12.06
C TYR A 84 -16.02 2.85 -12.87
N ALA A 85 -17.08 3.47 -12.40
CA ALA A 85 -17.84 4.57 -13.01
C ALA A 85 -18.20 4.31 -14.50
N LEU A 86 -18.55 3.07 -14.88
CA LEU A 86 -18.94 2.71 -16.24
C LEU A 86 -20.34 3.25 -16.57
N TYR A 87 -20.52 3.72 -17.80
CA TYR A 87 -21.83 4.11 -18.32
C TYR A 87 -22.66 2.86 -18.66
N PRO A 88 -23.76 2.54 -17.91
CA PRO A 88 -24.45 1.26 -18.04
C PRO A 88 -25.21 1.10 -19.37
N HIS A 89 -25.52 2.20 -20.03
CA HIS A 89 -26.23 2.26 -21.32
C HIS A 89 -25.33 2.26 -22.54
N MET A 90 -24.01 2.22 -22.33
CA MET A 90 -22.99 2.18 -23.39
C MET A 90 -22.33 0.81 -23.45
N THR A 91 -21.95 0.38 -24.65
CA THR A 91 -21.12 -0.83 -24.84
C THR A 91 -19.72 -0.63 -24.27
N VAL A 92 -18.91 -1.69 -24.22
CA VAL A 92 -17.49 -1.61 -23.85
C VAL A 92 -16.74 -0.64 -24.78
N ALA A 93 -16.89 -0.79 -26.10
CA ALA A 93 -16.24 0.10 -27.06
C ALA A 93 -16.63 1.57 -26.85
N GLN A 94 -17.92 1.84 -26.63
CA GLN A 94 -18.42 3.18 -26.37
C GLN A 94 -17.93 3.74 -25.04
N ASN A 95 -17.90 2.92 -23.99
CA ASN A 95 -17.32 3.31 -22.69
C ASN A 95 -15.86 3.71 -22.86
N MET A 96 -15.04 2.91 -23.54
CA MET A 96 -13.63 3.19 -23.76
C MET A 96 -13.43 4.44 -24.61
N GLY A 97 -14.16 4.60 -25.71
CA GLY A 97 -14.04 5.71 -26.66
C GLY A 97 -14.64 7.04 -26.19
N PHE A 98 -15.48 7.05 -25.15
CA PHE A 98 -16.28 8.19 -24.72
C PHE A 98 -15.49 9.49 -24.52
N SER A 99 -14.35 9.42 -23.87
CA SER A 99 -13.52 10.60 -23.60
C SER A 99 -12.93 11.22 -24.88
N LEU A 100 -12.58 10.40 -25.86
CA LEU A 100 -12.08 10.83 -27.16
C LEU A 100 -13.21 11.43 -28.02
N GLU A 101 -14.41 10.82 -27.97
CA GLU A 101 -15.60 11.35 -28.64
C GLU A 101 -15.96 12.75 -28.11
N HIS A 102 -15.93 12.93 -26.79
CA HIS A 102 -16.19 14.23 -26.15
C HIS A 102 -15.15 15.31 -26.59
N ARG A 103 -13.92 14.90 -26.86
CA ARG A 103 -12.85 15.76 -27.40
C ARG A 103 -12.98 15.97 -28.92
N ARG A 104 -14.03 15.46 -29.56
CA ARG A 104 -14.28 15.52 -31.02
C ARG A 104 -13.16 14.88 -31.84
N THR A 105 -12.51 13.85 -31.32
CA THR A 105 -11.51 13.05 -32.05
C THR A 105 -12.19 12.34 -33.25
N PRO A 106 -11.53 12.22 -34.41
CA PRO A 106 -12.05 11.49 -35.56
C PRO A 106 -12.42 10.05 -35.23
N LYS A 107 -13.51 9.53 -35.82
CA LYS A 107 -14.06 8.19 -35.45
C LYS A 107 -13.11 7.04 -35.78
N ASP A 108 -12.33 7.15 -36.82
CA ASP A 108 -11.30 6.19 -37.23
C ASP A 108 -10.18 6.11 -36.18
N VAL A 109 -9.72 7.25 -35.66
CA VAL A 109 -8.72 7.34 -34.56
C VAL A 109 -9.30 6.75 -33.26
N ILE A 110 -10.58 7.03 -32.93
CA ILE A 110 -11.23 6.43 -31.78
C ILE A 110 -11.25 4.91 -31.90
N ALA A 111 -11.67 4.37 -33.06
CA ALA A 111 -11.74 2.94 -33.31
C ALA A 111 -10.36 2.27 -33.19
N GLU A 112 -9.32 2.89 -33.72
CA GLU A 112 -7.93 2.42 -33.62
C GLU A 112 -7.46 2.37 -32.17
N ARG A 113 -7.65 3.47 -31.41
CA ARG A 113 -7.25 3.56 -30.01
C ARG A 113 -8.02 2.57 -29.11
N VAL A 114 -9.31 2.41 -29.34
CA VAL A 114 -10.15 1.44 -28.60
C VAL A 114 -9.68 0.01 -28.89
N LYS A 115 -9.43 -0.33 -30.16
CA LYS A 115 -8.92 -1.64 -30.56
C LYS A 115 -7.55 -1.92 -29.94
N TRP A 116 -6.64 -0.95 -29.99
CA TRP A 116 -5.31 -1.07 -29.35
C TRP A 116 -5.42 -1.33 -27.84
N ALA A 117 -6.24 -0.55 -27.13
CA ALA A 117 -6.42 -0.71 -25.69
C ALA A 117 -7.16 -2.03 -25.35
N ALA A 118 -8.11 -2.46 -26.16
CA ALA A 118 -8.80 -3.73 -26.01
C ALA A 118 -7.84 -4.91 -26.15
N GLY A 119 -6.93 -4.89 -27.14
CA GLY A 119 -5.90 -5.92 -27.32
C GLY A 119 -4.94 -6.00 -26.15
N ILE A 120 -4.55 -4.87 -25.52
CA ILE A 120 -3.72 -4.84 -24.32
C ILE A 120 -4.42 -5.51 -23.13
N LEU A 121 -5.73 -5.29 -22.98
CA LEU A 121 -6.54 -5.69 -21.83
C LEU A 121 -7.29 -7.01 -22.02
N GLY A 122 -7.16 -7.65 -23.21
CA GLY A 122 -7.90 -8.88 -23.54
C GLY A 122 -9.41 -8.65 -23.57
N LEU A 123 -9.88 -7.54 -24.16
CA LEU A 123 -11.27 -7.14 -24.25
C LEU A 123 -11.86 -7.23 -25.67
N ASP A 124 -11.11 -7.73 -26.65
CA ASP A 124 -11.53 -7.74 -28.07
C ASP A 124 -12.89 -8.40 -28.28
N GLU A 125 -13.15 -9.53 -27.62
CA GLU A 125 -14.42 -10.28 -27.73
C GLU A 125 -15.58 -9.65 -26.95
N TYR A 126 -15.33 -8.59 -26.18
CA TYR A 126 -16.32 -7.97 -25.30
C TYR A 126 -16.74 -6.57 -25.76
N LEU A 127 -16.17 -6.04 -26.84
CA LEU A 127 -16.37 -4.65 -27.29
C LEU A 127 -17.84 -4.26 -27.48
N ASP A 128 -18.69 -5.19 -27.94
CA ASP A 128 -20.11 -4.96 -28.18
C ASP A 128 -21.00 -5.25 -26.95
N ARG A 129 -20.42 -5.73 -25.84
CA ARG A 129 -21.20 -6.03 -24.62
C ARG A 129 -21.44 -4.78 -23.78
N TYR A 130 -22.50 -4.84 -22.97
CA TYR A 130 -22.82 -3.84 -21.97
C TYR A 130 -22.23 -4.21 -20.61
N PRO A 131 -21.96 -3.24 -19.71
CA PRO A 131 -21.37 -3.49 -18.37
C PRO A 131 -22.08 -4.56 -17.55
N ARG A 132 -23.42 -4.68 -17.67
CA ARG A 132 -24.23 -5.70 -16.98
C ARG A 132 -23.91 -7.14 -17.40
N GLN A 133 -23.30 -7.32 -18.57
CA GLN A 133 -22.95 -8.63 -19.15
C GLN A 133 -21.52 -9.05 -18.82
N LEU A 134 -20.80 -8.26 -18.02
CA LEU A 134 -19.40 -8.44 -17.70
C LEU A 134 -19.20 -8.89 -16.24
N SER A 135 -18.16 -9.71 -16.01
CA SER A 135 -17.68 -10.00 -14.67
C SER A 135 -17.05 -8.77 -13.99
N GLY A 136 -16.79 -8.84 -12.68
CA GLY A 136 -16.11 -7.76 -11.94
C GLY A 136 -14.76 -7.36 -12.56
N GLY A 137 -13.90 -8.34 -12.85
CA GLY A 137 -12.59 -8.11 -13.48
C GLY A 137 -12.70 -7.54 -14.90
N GLN A 138 -13.68 -7.99 -15.68
CA GLN A 138 -13.93 -7.42 -17.02
C GLN A 138 -14.37 -5.96 -16.92
N ARG A 139 -15.27 -5.62 -15.99
CA ARG A 139 -15.65 -4.21 -15.74
C ARG A 139 -14.46 -3.35 -15.35
N GLN A 140 -13.57 -3.88 -14.51
CA GLN A 140 -12.36 -3.18 -14.13
C GLN A 140 -11.44 -2.95 -15.33
N ARG A 141 -11.20 -3.97 -16.17
CA ARG A 141 -10.40 -3.80 -17.39
C ARG A 141 -11.02 -2.75 -18.33
N VAL A 142 -12.35 -2.68 -18.45
CA VAL A 142 -13.01 -1.62 -19.19
C VAL A 142 -12.74 -0.24 -18.60
N ALA A 143 -12.78 -0.09 -17.27
CA ALA A 143 -12.44 1.16 -16.60
C ALA A 143 -10.98 1.57 -16.84
N MET A 144 -10.05 0.61 -16.84
CA MET A 144 -8.65 0.83 -17.24
C MET A 144 -8.56 1.22 -18.73
N GLY A 145 -9.30 0.56 -19.61
CA GLY A 145 -9.35 0.90 -21.03
C GLY A 145 -9.80 2.34 -21.29
N ARG A 146 -10.79 2.83 -20.54
CA ARG A 146 -11.21 4.25 -20.61
C ARG A 146 -10.07 5.22 -20.27
N ALA A 147 -9.18 4.81 -19.38
CA ALA A 147 -8.02 5.59 -18.97
C ALA A 147 -6.91 5.53 -20.03
N ILE A 148 -6.59 4.34 -20.51
CA ILE A 148 -5.46 4.07 -21.44
C ILE A 148 -5.67 4.71 -22.81
N VAL A 149 -6.88 4.72 -23.36
CA VAL A 149 -7.16 5.29 -24.68
C VAL A 149 -6.80 6.77 -24.78
N ARG A 150 -6.70 7.47 -23.66
CA ARG A 150 -6.37 8.90 -23.58
C ARG A 150 -4.87 9.17 -23.69
N ASP A 151 -4.03 8.14 -23.50
CA ASP A 151 -2.57 8.27 -23.43
C ASP A 151 -2.10 9.36 -22.44
N PRO A 152 -2.53 9.27 -21.17
CA PRO A 152 -2.31 10.33 -20.19
C PRO A 152 -0.84 10.36 -19.72
N LYS A 153 -0.39 11.51 -19.23
CA LYS A 153 0.92 11.65 -18.58
C LYS A 153 0.99 10.94 -17.25
N VAL A 154 -0.13 10.88 -16.49
CA VAL A 154 -0.20 10.25 -15.15
C VAL A 154 -1.48 9.43 -15.02
N PHE A 155 -1.36 8.21 -14.52
CA PHE A 155 -2.48 7.37 -14.08
C PHE A 155 -2.74 7.53 -12.59
N LEU A 156 -4.01 7.66 -12.23
CA LEU A 156 -4.48 7.74 -10.84
C LEU A 156 -5.45 6.60 -10.58
N PHE A 157 -5.22 5.83 -9.52
CA PHE A 157 -6.09 4.71 -9.12
C PHE A 157 -6.59 4.91 -7.69
N ASP A 158 -7.92 5.03 -7.49
CA ASP A 158 -8.55 5.16 -6.18
C ASP A 158 -9.16 3.81 -5.78
N GLU A 159 -8.40 2.99 -5.05
CA GLU A 159 -8.77 1.66 -4.55
C GLU A 159 -9.42 0.74 -5.62
N PRO A 160 -8.81 0.55 -6.77
CA PRO A 160 -9.48 -0.10 -7.92
C PRO A 160 -9.80 -1.58 -7.71
N LEU A 161 -9.14 -2.27 -6.76
CA LEU A 161 -9.31 -3.70 -6.50
C LEU A 161 -10.21 -4.01 -5.30
N SER A 162 -10.67 -3.01 -4.54
CA SER A 162 -11.40 -3.19 -3.28
C SER A 162 -12.72 -3.97 -3.42
N ASN A 163 -13.38 -3.86 -4.58
CA ASN A 163 -14.67 -4.50 -4.86
C ASN A 163 -14.56 -5.90 -5.49
N LEU A 164 -13.36 -6.49 -5.54
CA LEU A 164 -13.11 -7.81 -6.11
C LEU A 164 -12.92 -8.86 -5.01
N ASP A 165 -13.31 -10.11 -5.33
CA ASP A 165 -12.98 -11.25 -4.49
C ASP A 165 -11.46 -11.51 -4.46
N ALA A 166 -10.98 -12.25 -3.46
CA ALA A 166 -9.56 -12.47 -3.21
C ALA A 166 -8.82 -13.11 -4.41
N LYS A 167 -9.44 -14.10 -5.08
CA LYS A 167 -8.82 -14.78 -6.24
C LYS A 167 -8.66 -13.83 -7.42
N LEU A 168 -9.72 -13.07 -7.71
CA LEU A 168 -9.70 -12.11 -8.82
C LEU A 168 -8.75 -10.94 -8.53
N ARG A 169 -8.64 -10.51 -7.27
CA ARG A 169 -7.70 -9.47 -6.84
C ARG A 169 -6.25 -9.86 -7.15
N VAL A 170 -5.86 -11.11 -6.87
CA VAL A 170 -4.51 -11.62 -7.19
C VAL A 170 -4.23 -11.52 -8.69
N VAL A 171 -5.17 -11.96 -9.54
CA VAL A 171 -5.02 -11.89 -11.00
C VAL A 171 -4.90 -10.44 -11.47
N MET A 172 -5.82 -9.57 -11.03
CA MET A 172 -5.87 -8.18 -11.47
C MET A 172 -4.66 -7.37 -11.02
N ARG A 173 -4.11 -7.65 -9.84
CA ARG A 173 -2.86 -7.06 -9.37
C ARG A 173 -1.69 -7.34 -10.32
N GLY A 174 -1.55 -8.60 -10.75
CA GLY A 174 -0.56 -8.99 -11.75
C GLY A 174 -0.76 -8.27 -13.10
N GLU A 175 -2.02 -8.12 -13.54
CA GLU A 175 -2.36 -7.42 -14.78
C GLU A 175 -2.03 -5.92 -14.73
N ILE A 176 -2.32 -5.25 -13.60
CA ILE A 176 -1.99 -3.82 -13.42
C ILE A 176 -0.46 -3.63 -13.43
N LYS A 177 0.29 -4.50 -12.72
CA LYS A 177 1.77 -4.43 -12.73
C LYS A 177 2.33 -4.65 -14.14
N ALA A 178 1.83 -5.67 -14.86
CA ALA A 178 2.24 -5.94 -16.23
C ALA A 178 1.88 -4.79 -17.19
N LEU A 179 0.71 -4.19 -17.02
CA LEU A 179 0.29 -3.02 -17.77
C LEU A 179 1.23 -1.83 -17.54
N HIS A 180 1.54 -1.52 -16.27
CA HIS A 180 2.49 -0.46 -15.94
C HIS A 180 3.86 -0.72 -16.57
N GLN A 181 4.40 -1.93 -16.48
CA GLN A 181 5.69 -2.30 -17.09
C GLN A 181 5.71 -2.09 -18.61
N ARG A 182 4.56 -2.29 -19.28
CA ARG A 182 4.39 -2.10 -20.73
C ARG A 182 4.26 -0.62 -21.11
N LEU A 183 3.47 0.13 -20.35
CA LEU A 183 3.18 1.53 -20.66
C LEU A 183 4.22 2.48 -20.08
N LYS A 184 4.84 2.12 -18.94
CA LYS A 184 5.78 2.94 -18.16
C LYS A 184 5.24 4.33 -17.79
N THR A 185 3.92 4.48 -17.72
CA THR A 185 3.27 5.75 -17.38
C THR A 185 3.34 5.96 -15.86
N THR A 186 3.72 7.15 -15.43
CA THR A 186 3.72 7.55 -14.01
C THR A 186 2.39 7.22 -13.36
N THR A 187 2.41 6.51 -12.25
CA THR A 187 1.20 5.96 -11.65
C THR A 187 1.14 6.29 -10.16
N VAL A 188 0.01 6.85 -9.72
CA VAL A 188 -0.30 7.03 -8.29
C VAL A 188 -1.50 6.15 -7.95
N TYR A 189 -1.28 5.24 -7.02
CA TYR A 189 -2.23 4.19 -6.66
C TYR A 189 -2.58 4.28 -5.18
N VAL A 190 -3.85 4.34 -4.84
CA VAL A 190 -4.34 4.31 -3.45
C VAL A 190 -4.86 2.93 -3.13
N THR A 191 -4.44 2.39 -2.00
CA THR A 191 -4.97 1.13 -1.46
C THR A 191 -4.92 1.11 0.07
N HIS A 192 -5.72 0.24 0.65
CA HIS A 192 -5.61 -0.18 2.05
C HIS A 192 -5.02 -1.60 2.18
N ASP A 193 -4.77 -2.29 1.06
CA ASP A 193 -4.19 -3.63 1.01
C ASP A 193 -2.67 -3.55 0.93
N GLN A 194 -2.01 -4.04 1.99
CA GLN A 194 -0.55 -4.02 2.09
C GLN A 194 0.12 -4.90 1.03
N VAL A 195 -0.52 -6.03 0.65
CA VAL A 195 0.03 -6.94 -0.36
C VAL A 195 0.05 -6.26 -1.72
N GLU A 196 -0.96 -5.43 -2.03
CA GLU A 196 -0.96 -4.60 -3.23
C GLU A 196 0.23 -3.64 -3.23
N ALA A 197 0.40 -2.90 -2.12
CA ALA A 197 1.50 -1.95 -1.98
C ALA A 197 2.87 -2.63 -2.11
N MET A 198 3.11 -3.69 -1.36
CA MET A 198 4.39 -4.39 -1.34
C MET A 198 4.76 -5.05 -2.68
N THR A 199 3.77 -5.47 -3.48
CA THR A 199 4.03 -6.22 -4.72
C THR A 199 4.03 -5.38 -5.98
N MET A 200 3.33 -4.24 -6.00
CA MET A 200 3.21 -3.41 -7.19
C MET A 200 4.09 -2.17 -7.18
N ALA A 201 4.34 -1.58 -6.02
CA ALA A 201 5.02 -0.30 -5.91
C ALA A 201 6.50 -0.37 -6.26
N ASP A 202 7.00 0.71 -6.89
CA ASP A 202 8.42 1.05 -6.90
C ASP A 202 8.73 1.88 -5.64
N LYS A 203 7.78 2.71 -5.19
CA LYS A 203 7.85 3.54 -3.99
C LYS A 203 6.52 3.52 -3.23
N ILE A 204 6.56 3.35 -1.92
CA ILE A 204 5.39 3.45 -1.03
C ILE A 204 5.49 4.74 -0.22
N VAL A 205 4.36 5.42 -0.10
CA VAL A 205 4.17 6.56 0.81
C VAL A 205 3.20 6.13 1.90
N VAL A 206 3.69 6.03 3.12
CA VAL A 206 2.88 5.70 4.30
C VAL A 206 2.34 6.97 4.91
N LEU A 207 1.02 7.08 4.98
CA LEU A 207 0.30 8.25 5.49
C LEU A 207 -0.41 7.93 6.82
N SER A 208 -0.31 8.85 7.77
CA SER A 208 -1.06 8.81 9.03
C SER A 208 -1.47 10.21 9.45
N GLY A 209 -2.73 10.41 9.86
CA GLY A 209 -3.22 11.70 10.33
C GLY A 209 -2.91 12.88 9.42
N GLY A 210 -2.96 12.69 8.08
CA GLY A 210 -2.68 13.74 7.10
C GLY A 210 -1.20 14.12 6.96
N ARG A 211 -0.28 13.29 7.45
CA ARG A 211 1.19 13.46 7.36
C ARG A 211 1.82 12.24 6.71
N VAL A 212 2.99 12.43 6.15
CA VAL A 212 3.84 11.35 5.68
C VAL A 212 4.65 10.81 6.86
N GLU A 213 4.54 9.50 7.12
CA GLU A 213 5.33 8.81 8.15
C GLU A 213 6.65 8.29 7.59
N GLN A 214 6.61 7.72 6.38
CA GLN A 214 7.80 7.24 5.68
C GLN A 214 7.54 7.14 4.18
N ILE A 215 8.57 7.39 3.38
CA ILE A 215 8.60 7.16 1.93
C ILE A 215 9.81 6.28 1.62
N GLY A 216 9.64 5.27 0.77
CA GLY A 216 10.75 4.41 0.34
C GLY A 216 10.32 3.23 -0.51
N ALA A 217 11.29 2.41 -0.92
CA ALA A 217 11.00 1.14 -1.58
C ALA A 217 10.28 0.17 -0.63
N PRO A 218 9.44 -0.75 -1.15
CA PRO A 218 8.66 -1.65 -0.29
C PRO A 218 9.49 -2.40 0.76
N LEU A 219 10.60 -3.00 0.37
CA LEU A 219 11.46 -3.75 1.29
C LEU A 219 12.20 -2.85 2.29
N ASP A 220 12.51 -1.60 1.94
CA ASP A 220 13.12 -0.66 2.89
C ASP A 220 12.15 -0.32 4.04
N LEU A 221 10.86 -0.14 3.73
CA LEU A 221 9.84 0.10 4.75
C LEU A 221 9.63 -1.12 5.65
N TYR A 222 9.73 -2.31 5.07
CA TYR A 222 9.58 -3.58 5.79
C TYR A 222 10.78 -3.86 6.70
N ASP A 223 11.99 -3.73 6.16
CA ASP A 223 13.25 -4.07 6.86
C ASP A 223 13.75 -2.93 7.77
N ARG A 224 13.40 -1.68 7.45
CA ARG A 224 13.90 -0.48 8.13
C ARG A 224 12.78 0.53 8.38
N PRO A 225 11.72 0.15 9.12
CA PRO A 225 10.63 1.07 9.45
C PRO A 225 11.18 2.25 10.28
N ALA A 226 10.81 3.47 9.92
CA ALA A 226 11.28 4.68 10.58
C ALA A 226 10.75 4.81 12.01
N ASN A 227 9.56 4.29 12.27
CA ASN A 227 8.91 4.37 13.58
C ASN A 227 8.00 3.15 13.84
N ARG A 228 7.49 3.06 15.06
CA ARG A 228 6.58 1.99 15.53
C ARG A 228 5.30 1.92 14.69
N PHE A 229 4.80 3.08 14.20
CA PHE A 229 3.59 3.10 13.37
C PHE A 229 3.83 2.37 12.04
N VAL A 230 4.89 2.73 11.30
CA VAL A 230 5.23 2.09 10.03
C VAL A 230 5.51 0.60 10.23
N ALA A 231 6.26 0.24 11.29
CA ALA A 231 6.58 -1.14 11.64
C ALA A 231 5.33 -2.01 11.86
N GLY A 232 4.33 -1.48 12.56
CA GLY A 232 3.07 -2.17 12.83
C GLY A 232 2.10 -2.13 11.66
N PHE A 233 2.21 -1.11 10.80
CA PHE A 233 1.33 -0.96 9.64
C PHE A 233 1.80 -1.80 8.45
N ILE A 234 3.11 -1.93 8.21
CA ILE A 234 3.67 -2.70 7.09
C ILE A 234 4.00 -4.13 7.55
N GLY A 235 3.36 -5.10 6.90
CA GLY A 235 3.50 -6.54 7.19
C GLY A 235 2.21 -7.17 7.72
N SER A 236 1.95 -8.42 7.31
CA SER A 236 0.78 -9.20 7.74
C SER A 236 1.21 -10.64 8.01
N PRO A 237 1.10 -11.09 9.26
CA PRO A 237 0.65 -10.38 10.45
C PRO A 237 1.56 -9.19 10.84
N SER A 238 1.01 -8.26 11.64
CA SER A 238 1.77 -7.07 12.09
C SER A 238 2.96 -7.44 12.98
N MET A 239 3.98 -6.57 13.03
CA MET A 239 5.11 -6.70 13.95
C MET A 239 4.62 -6.78 15.41
N ASN A 240 5.20 -7.68 16.19
CA ASN A 240 4.97 -7.74 17.63
C ASN A 240 5.74 -6.62 18.34
N PHE A 241 5.13 -6.04 19.37
CA PHE A 241 5.74 -5.00 20.19
C PHE A 241 5.74 -5.39 21.66
N ILE A 242 6.91 -5.29 22.29
CA ILE A 242 7.15 -5.66 23.68
C ILE A 242 7.86 -4.49 24.37
N ASP A 243 7.24 -3.89 25.37
CA ASP A 243 7.84 -2.77 26.09
C ASP A 243 8.84 -3.28 27.14
N GLY A 244 9.94 -2.54 27.33
CA GLY A 244 10.98 -2.92 28.28
C GLY A 244 12.17 -1.97 28.34
N THR A 245 13.32 -2.52 28.69
CA THR A 245 14.55 -1.73 28.91
C THR A 245 15.76 -2.50 28.37
N VAL A 246 16.65 -1.82 27.67
CA VAL A 246 17.95 -2.37 27.25
C VAL A 246 18.79 -2.66 28.49
N GLY A 247 19.24 -3.90 28.65
CA GLY A 247 20.14 -4.34 29.71
C GLY A 247 21.55 -4.62 29.17
N GLU A 248 22.47 -5.01 30.06
CA GLU A 248 23.85 -5.37 29.68
C GLU A 248 23.91 -6.63 28.81
N SER A 249 23.00 -7.59 29.04
CA SER A 249 22.98 -8.90 28.37
C SER A 249 21.81 -9.11 27.38
N GLY A 250 21.04 -8.06 27.09
CA GLY A 250 19.88 -8.14 26.21
C GLY A 250 18.76 -7.20 26.64
N PHE A 251 17.60 -7.31 26.01
CA PHE A 251 16.43 -6.51 26.30
C PHE A 251 15.59 -7.16 27.43
N LYS A 252 15.38 -6.46 28.51
CA LYS A 252 14.67 -6.95 29.69
C LYS A 252 13.19 -6.55 29.67
N THR A 253 12.30 -7.51 29.83
CA THR A 253 10.86 -7.32 29.91
C THR A 253 10.25 -8.43 30.76
N ASP A 254 9.29 -8.13 31.65
CA ASP A 254 8.43 -9.07 32.40
C ASP A 254 9.13 -10.35 32.92
N GLY A 255 10.34 -10.20 33.44
CA GLY A 255 11.12 -11.31 34.01
C GLY A 255 11.87 -12.18 33.02
N ILE A 256 11.82 -11.85 31.71
CA ILE A 256 12.60 -12.52 30.67
C ILE A 256 13.61 -11.55 30.03
N THR A 257 14.62 -12.11 29.39
CA THR A 257 15.61 -11.36 28.60
C THR A 257 15.57 -11.81 27.15
N LEU A 258 15.30 -10.87 26.23
CA LEU A 258 15.30 -11.10 24.81
C LEU A 258 16.66 -10.75 24.20
N PRO A 259 17.11 -11.46 23.13
CA PRO A 259 18.28 -11.03 22.37
C PRO A 259 18.09 -9.61 21.85
N CYS A 260 19.09 -8.76 21.98
CA CYS A 260 19.00 -7.35 21.64
C CYS A 260 20.08 -6.96 20.62
N PRO A 261 19.78 -6.10 19.62
CA PRO A 261 20.81 -5.47 18.81
C PRO A 261 21.82 -4.75 19.68
N SER A 262 23.10 -4.79 19.29
CA SER A 262 24.18 -4.10 20.00
C SER A 262 24.16 -2.60 19.73
N GLY A 263 24.68 -1.80 20.68
CA GLY A 263 24.99 -0.38 20.45
C GLY A 263 24.15 0.62 21.25
N LEU A 264 23.12 0.19 21.99
CA LEU A 264 22.35 1.08 22.85
C LEU A 264 22.82 1.00 24.31
N PRO A 265 22.83 2.12 25.05
CA PRO A 265 23.18 2.15 26.48
C PRO A 265 22.22 1.32 27.32
N ALA A 266 22.76 0.59 28.30
CA ALA A 266 21.93 -0.06 29.32
C ALA A 266 21.09 0.97 30.09
N GLY A 267 19.85 0.64 30.39
CA GLY A 267 18.88 1.54 31.01
C GLY A 267 17.98 2.29 30.02
N THR A 268 18.24 2.21 28.71
CA THR A 268 17.39 2.82 27.67
C THR A 268 16.01 2.16 27.68
N ARG A 269 14.94 2.93 27.90
CA ARG A 269 13.55 2.46 27.75
C ARG A 269 13.19 2.41 26.28
N ALA A 270 12.69 1.27 25.81
CA ALA A 270 12.36 1.08 24.41
C ALA A 270 11.19 0.10 24.25
N THR A 271 10.59 0.12 23.08
CA THR A 271 9.69 -0.93 22.60
C THR A 271 10.48 -1.84 21.66
N TYR A 272 10.53 -3.12 21.97
CA TYR A 272 11.15 -4.17 21.16
C TYR A 272 10.16 -4.60 20.08
N GLY A 273 10.55 -4.52 18.82
CA GLY A 273 9.78 -4.95 17.66
C GLY A 273 10.36 -6.23 17.08
N ILE A 274 9.52 -7.24 16.85
CA ILE A 274 9.89 -8.48 16.17
C ILE A 274 8.78 -8.96 15.23
N ARG A 275 9.13 -9.28 14.01
CA ARG A 275 8.15 -9.79 13.07
C ARG A 275 7.79 -11.24 13.37
N PRO A 276 6.54 -11.67 13.09
CA PRO A 276 6.07 -13.03 13.38
C PRO A 276 6.92 -14.14 12.75
N GLU A 277 7.42 -13.94 11.56
CA GLU A 277 8.27 -14.90 10.82
C GLU A 277 9.74 -14.95 11.27
N HIS A 278 10.13 -14.05 12.19
CA HIS A 278 11.49 -14.02 12.74
C HIS A 278 11.61 -14.82 14.05
N PHE A 279 10.52 -15.44 14.52
CA PHE A 279 10.61 -16.48 15.55
C PHE A 279 11.01 -17.81 14.89
N ALA A 280 11.95 -18.51 15.50
CA ALA A 280 12.32 -19.88 15.12
C ALA A 280 12.09 -20.82 16.30
N LEU A 281 11.69 -22.06 16.04
CA LEU A 281 11.58 -23.08 17.08
C LEU A 281 12.98 -23.45 17.60
N SER A 282 13.14 -23.49 18.91
CA SER A 282 14.39 -23.84 19.57
C SER A 282 14.10 -24.48 20.93
N PRO A 283 14.38 -25.77 21.15
CA PRO A 283 14.15 -26.44 22.43
C PRO A 283 14.84 -25.74 23.61
N GLU A 284 16.02 -25.17 23.39
CA GLU A 284 16.82 -24.43 24.39
C GLU A 284 16.49 -22.94 24.41
N GLY A 285 15.53 -22.50 23.56
CA GLY A 285 15.15 -21.10 23.44
C GLY A 285 14.30 -20.57 24.59
N ILE A 286 13.83 -19.34 24.45
CA ILE A 286 12.94 -18.68 25.40
C ILE A 286 11.63 -19.44 25.45
N LYS A 287 11.16 -19.74 26.67
CA LYS A 287 9.91 -20.48 26.84
C LYS A 287 8.71 -19.57 26.61
N ALA A 288 7.82 -20.00 25.73
CA ALA A 288 6.58 -19.33 25.40
C ALA A 288 5.39 -20.31 25.58
N GLU A 289 4.35 -19.85 26.26
CA GLU A 289 3.11 -20.61 26.43
C GLU A 289 2.24 -20.45 25.19
N ILE A 290 1.75 -21.54 24.63
CA ILE A 290 0.82 -21.54 23.50
C ILE A 290 -0.56 -21.09 23.98
N LEU A 291 -1.11 -20.06 23.34
CA LEU A 291 -2.48 -19.63 23.58
C LEU A 291 -3.43 -20.12 22.47
N VAL A 292 -3.02 -20.01 21.20
CA VAL A 292 -3.80 -20.45 20.04
C VAL A 292 -2.87 -20.98 18.96
N ILE A 293 -3.27 -22.06 18.27
CA ILE A 293 -2.58 -22.58 17.08
C ILE A 293 -3.55 -22.53 15.90
N GLU A 294 -3.13 -21.87 14.82
CA GLU A 294 -3.92 -21.70 13.60
C GLU A 294 -3.14 -22.24 12.40
N PRO A 295 -3.37 -23.52 12.01
CA PRO A 295 -2.73 -24.09 10.82
C PRO A 295 -3.33 -23.49 9.55
N MET A 296 -2.54 -22.76 8.76
CA MET A 296 -2.98 -22.10 7.52
C MET A 296 -2.63 -22.90 6.25
N GLY A 297 -2.12 -24.12 6.42
CA GLY A 297 -1.73 -25.01 5.31
C GLY A 297 -0.23 -24.95 5.02
N SER A 298 0.27 -23.88 4.44
CA SER A 298 1.71 -23.67 4.18
C SER A 298 2.50 -23.23 5.42
N GLU A 299 1.80 -22.65 6.40
CA GLU A 299 2.37 -22.06 7.62
C GLU A 299 1.46 -22.36 8.81
N THR A 300 2.01 -22.26 10.01
CA THR A 300 1.26 -22.32 11.26
C THR A 300 1.44 -21.00 12.00
N GLN A 301 0.36 -20.27 12.21
CA GLN A 301 0.35 -19.11 13.08
C GLN A 301 0.11 -19.57 14.53
N VAL A 302 0.93 -19.08 15.45
CA VAL A 302 0.80 -19.37 16.88
C VAL A 302 0.74 -18.06 17.64
N THR A 303 -0.36 -17.85 18.33
CA THR A 303 -0.43 -16.83 19.37
C THR A 303 0.14 -17.44 20.65
N MET A 304 1.17 -16.84 21.21
CA MET A 304 1.88 -17.35 22.39
C MET A 304 2.16 -16.23 23.39
N LYS A 305 2.28 -16.61 24.64
CA LYS A 305 2.65 -15.69 25.74
C LYS A 305 4.16 -15.77 25.97
N LEU A 306 4.84 -14.63 25.80
CA LEU A 306 6.26 -14.47 26.02
C LEU A 306 6.46 -13.54 27.23
N GLY A 307 6.81 -14.09 28.40
CA GLY A 307 6.65 -13.37 29.68
C GLY A 307 5.17 -13.10 29.95
N GLU A 308 4.80 -11.83 30.12
CA GLU A 308 3.39 -11.41 30.23
C GLU A 308 2.78 -10.89 28.93
N THR A 309 3.58 -10.74 27.87
CA THR A 309 3.14 -10.17 26.60
C THR A 309 2.66 -11.26 25.64
N SER A 310 1.49 -11.06 25.02
CA SER A 310 1.00 -11.91 23.92
C SER A 310 1.67 -11.50 22.61
N VAL A 311 2.24 -12.47 21.89
CA VAL A 311 2.92 -12.29 20.61
C VAL A 311 2.44 -13.32 19.60
N ILE A 312 2.60 -13.02 18.31
CA ILE A 312 2.29 -13.92 17.20
C ILE A 312 3.61 -14.42 16.61
N GLY A 313 3.76 -15.73 16.49
CA GLY A 313 4.82 -16.37 15.70
C GLY A 313 4.23 -16.99 14.43
N LEU A 314 4.99 -16.95 13.33
CA LEU A 314 4.63 -17.57 12.07
C LEU A 314 5.70 -18.59 11.71
N PHE A 315 5.32 -19.88 11.69
CA PHE A 315 6.24 -21.00 11.52
C PHE A 315 5.92 -21.77 10.26
N ARG A 316 6.93 -22.18 9.51
CA ARG A 316 6.74 -23.08 8.34
C ARG A 316 6.51 -24.51 8.75
N GLU A 317 7.00 -24.88 9.94
CA GLU A 317 6.83 -26.21 10.52
C GLU A 317 5.41 -26.35 11.09
N ARG A 318 4.91 -27.58 11.10
CA ARG A 318 3.69 -27.92 11.81
C ARG A 318 3.98 -28.02 13.30
N ILE A 319 3.34 -27.19 14.07
CA ILE A 319 3.47 -27.20 15.53
C ILE A 319 2.44 -28.15 16.08
N SER A 320 2.93 -29.18 16.79
CA SER A 320 2.12 -30.11 17.58
C SER A 320 2.08 -29.60 19.01
N GLY A 321 0.90 -29.29 19.52
CA GLY A 321 0.70 -28.80 20.88
C GLY A 321 -0.76 -28.40 21.11
N GLN A 322 -1.06 -28.04 22.35
CA GLN A 322 -2.37 -27.58 22.76
C GLN A 322 -2.22 -26.23 23.52
N PRO A 323 -3.27 -25.42 23.62
CA PRO A 323 -3.26 -24.26 24.51
C PRO A 323 -2.84 -24.65 25.94
N GLY A 324 -1.88 -23.92 26.51
CA GLY A 324 -1.23 -24.20 27.80
C GLY A 324 0.10 -24.97 27.67
N ASP A 325 0.41 -25.60 26.54
CA ASP A 325 1.71 -26.20 26.33
C ASP A 325 2.78 -25.13 26.16
N THR A 326 4.03 -25.50 26.49
CA THR A 326 5.17 -24.59 26.37
C THR A 326 6.05 -25.00 25.17
N ILE A 327 6.37 -24.05 24.30
CA ILE A 327 7.35 -24.20 23.24
C ILE A 327 8.58 -23.33 23.51
N GLY A 328 9.74 -23.75 23.01
CA GLY A 328 10.96 -22.95 23.01
C GLY A 328 11.06 -22.17 21.69
N VAL A 329 11.32 -20.88 21.76
CA VAL A 329 11.53 -20.03 20.61
C VAL A 329 12.84 -19.25 20.71
N SER A 330 13.47 -19.00 19.57
CA SER A 330 14.64 -18.15 19.46
C SER A 330 14.38 -16.98 18.51
N ILE A 331 15.14 -15.91 18.71
CA ILE A 331 15.08 -14.68 17.93
C ILE A 331 16.51 -14.34 17.52
N ASP A 332 16.73 -14.09 16.24
CA ASP A 332 17.96 -13.49 15.76
C ASP A 332 18.01 -12.00 16.16
N PRO A 333 18.96 -11.55 16.97
CA PRO A 333 19.05 -10.16 17.39
C PRO A 333 19.18 -9.17 16.20
N ALA A 334 19.74 -9.60 15.07
CA ALA A 334 19.83 -8.76 13.86
C ALA A 334 18.47 -8.51 13.19
N LYS A 335 17.45 -9.26 13.56
CA LYS A 335 16.07 -9.12 13.04
C LYS A 335 15.15 -8.34 13.99
N ALA A 336 15.64 -8.01 15.17
CA ALA A 336 14.90 -7.21 16.14
C ALA A 336 15.07 -5.72 15.84
N HIS A 337 14.02 -4.96 16.14
CA HIS A 337 14.00 -3.50 16.04
C HIS A 337 13.78 -2.91 17.43
N LEU A 338 14.37 -1.76 17.68
CA LEU A 338 14.11 -1.01 18.89
C LEU A 338 13.57 0.37 18.55
N PHE A 339 12.49 0.73 19.24
CA PHE A 339 11.83 2.02 19.09
C PHE A 339 11.89 2.77 20.43
N ASP A 340 12.18 4.05 20.40
CA ASP A 340 12.16 4.89 21.59
C ASP A 340 10.75 4.90 22.22
N ALA A 341 10.68 4.69 23.52
CA ALA A 341 9.40 4.56 24.21
C ALA A 341 8.58 5.88 24.24
N ALA A 342 9.22 7.05 24.08
CA ALA A 342 8.57 8.35 24.13
C ALA A 342 8.23 8.88 22.73
N THR A 343 9.15 8.75 21.76
CA THR A 343 8.99 9.29 20.41
C THR A 343 8.40 8.29 19.43
N SER A 344 8.49 7.01 19.73
CA SER A 344 8.16 5.89 18.83
C SER A 344 9.08 5.79 17.60
N GLU A 345 10.13 6.57 17.53
CA GLU A 345 11.12 6.52 16.45
C GLU A 345 12.06 5.31 16.62
N ARG A 346 12.54 4.77 15.51
CA ARG A 346 13.50 3.67 15.54
C ARG A 346 14.86 4.15 16.06
N ILE A 347 15.43 3.41 17.02
CA ILE A 347 16.73 3.70 17.64
C ILE A 347 17.75 2.57 17.51
N GLY A 348 17.39 1.44 16.91
CA GLY A 348 18.25 0.28 16.72
C GLY A 348 17.74 -0.73 15.71
#